data_43ad125a168b9813aee58a7020382ad7
#
_entry.id   43ad125a168b9813aee58a7020382ad7
#
_cell.length_a   1.000
_cell.length_b   1.000
_cell.length_c   1.000
_cell.angle_alpha   90.00
_cell.angle_beta   90.00
_cell.angle_gamma   90.00
#
_symmetry.space_group_name_H-M   'P 1'
#
loop_
_entity.id
_entity.type
_entity.pdbx_description
1 polymer ?
#
loop_
_entity_poly.entity_id
_entity_poly.type
_entity_poly.pdbx_seq_one_letter_code
_entity_poly.pdbx_strand_id
1 'polypeptide(L)'
;PDVSENNDNWGLSLAEGDFNGDQISDLAVGAPGEKYGLLASSGAVTIIYGSDEGLNPQTSKRFHQDTHRIPGRNEENDQWGSTLISGDFSEDGIDDLIVGSPNESIGEKQQSGSITVLYGSIDGISSQKSTRIHQGSFGIQDSNEAFDRWGSVLTTGDFNGDSKLDLVIGAPAEGSGTFIRTGAITIIPGTAGLLTSREAITIHQDEIPLNLDISHADHWGDALGNVD
;
A
#
# COMPACT_ATOMS: atom_id res chain seq x y z
N PRO A 1 1.27 -25.66 -1.05
CA PRO A 1 -0.09 -25.15 -1.06
C PRO A 1 -0.44 -24.85 0.39
N ASP A 2 -0.74 -23.61 0.61
CA ASP A 2 -1.12 -23.11 1.90
C ASP A 2 -2.54 -23.60 2.22
N VAL A 3 -2.81 -23.88 3.47
CA VAL A 3 -4.10 -24.38 3.91
C VAL A 3 -4.88 -23.18 4.41
N SER A 4 -6.11 -22.98 3.96
CA SER A 4 -6.99 -21.95 4.52
C SER A 4 -7.10 -22.13 6.02
N GLU A 5 -6.76 -21.11 6.76
CA GLU A 5 -6.81 -21.04 8.21
C GLU A 5 -7.92 -20.08 8.68
N ASN A 6 -8.22 -20.14 9.97
CA ASN A 6 -9.20 -19.20 10.53
C ASN A 6 -8.61 -17.79 10.58
N ASN A 7 -9.38 -16.80 10.14
CA ASN A 7 -9.06 -15.38 10.16
C ASN A 7 -8.00 -14.92 9.13
N ASP A 8 -7.72 -15.69 8.08
CA ASP A 8 -6.82 -15.27 7.00
C ASP A 8 -7.33 -13.99 6.31
N ASN A 9 -8.65 -13.78 6.32
CA ASN A 9 -9.31 -12.65 5.68
C ASN A 9 -8.94 -12.52 4.19
N TRP A 10 -8.77 -13.65 3.49
CA TRP A 10 -8.50 -13.66 2.05
C TRP A 10 -9.63 -12.96 1.28
N GLY A 11 -9.28 -11.98 0.46
CA GLY A 11 -10.24 -11.15 -0.26
C GLY A 11 -10.64 -9.87 0.48
N LEU A 12 -9.98 -9.52 1.60
CA LEU A 12 -10.26 -8.26 2.30
C LEU A 12 -9.92 -7.05 1.44
N SER A 13 -8.87 -7.12 0.66
CA SER A 13 -8.45 -6.12 -0.31
C SER A 13 -8.26 -6.75 -1.68
N LEU A 14 -8.62 -6.01 -2.73
CA LEU A 14 -8.51 -6.42 -4.12
C LEU A 14 -7.94 -5.28 -4.94
N ALA A 15 -7.11 -5.59 -5.93
CA ALA A 15 -6.68 -4.68 -6.97
C ALA A 15 -6.61 -5.44 -8.30
N GLU A 16 -7.09 -4.81 -9.36
CA GLU A 16 -6.94 -5.32 -10.73
C GLU A 16 -5.77 -4.62 -11.42
N GLY A 17 -5.17 -5.24 -12.42
CA GLY A 17 -4.14 -4.63 -13.26
C GLY A 17 -3.54 -5.65 -14.21
N ASP A 18 -2.91 -5.19 -15.26
CA ASP A 18 -2.13 -6.03 -16.17
C ASP A 18 -0.69 -6.15 -15.63
N PHE A 19 -0.49 -7.07 -14.66
CA PHE A 19 0.79 -7.24 -13.97
C PHE A 19 1.85 -8.00 -14.78
N ASN A 20 1.46 -8.55 -15.94
CA ASN A 20 2.34 -9.34 -16.79
C ASN A 20 2.49 -8.79 -18.22
N GLY A 21 1.80 -7.68 -18.56
CA GLY A 21 1.89 -7.00 -19.85
C GLY A 21 1.22 -7.75 -21.01
N ASP A 22 0.28 -8.65 -20.72
CA ASP A 22 -0.44 -9.43 -21.76
C ASP A 22 -1.75 -8.78 -22.21
N GLN A 23 -2.11 -7.61 -21.66
CA GLN A 23 -3.32 -6.83 -21.89
C GLN A 23 -4.62 -7.50 -21.38
N ILE A 24 -4.49 -8.46 -20.47
CA ILE A 24 -5.61 -9.08 -19.76
C ILE A 24 -5.48 -8.73 -18.29
N SER A 25 -6.59 -8.25 -17.68
CA SER A 25 -6.55 -7.91 -16.25
C SER A 25 -6.27 -9.13 -15.39
N ASP A 26 -5.27 -8.98 -14.52
CA ASP A 26 -4.93 -9.88 -13.43
C ASP A 26 -5.62 -9.42 -12.14
N LEU A 27 -5.64 -10.25 -11.12
CA LEU A 27 -6.24 -9.92 -9.82
C LEU A 27 -5.23 -10.14 -8.68
N ALA A 28 -4.96 -9.08 -7.93
CA ALA A 28 -4.28 -9.16 -6.65
C ALA A 28 -5.31 -9.29 -5.52
N VAL A 29 -5.07 -10.24 -4.62
CA VAL A 29 -5.96 -10.57 -3.49
C VAL A 29 -5.16 -10.54 -2.20
N GLY A 30 -5.53 -9.64 -1.29
CA GLY A 30 -4.93 -9.53 0.05
C GLY A 30 -5.56 -10.49 1.05
N ALA A 31 -4.71 -11.02 1.91
CA ALA A 31 -5.04 -11.88 3.05
C ALA A 31 -4.27 -11.39 4.29
N PRO A 32 -4.66 -10.23 4.87
CA PRO A 32 -3.87 -9.62 5.96
C PRO A 32 -3.88 -10.44 7.25
N GLY A 33 -4.85 -11.33 7.41
CA GLY A 33 -4.89 -12.25 8.56
C GLY A 33 -4.02 -13.48 8.40
N GLU A 34 -3.44 -13.68 7.22
CA GLU A 34 -2.61 -14.85 6.91
C GLU A 34 -1.45 -14.99 7.87
N LYS A 35 -1.22 -16.23 8.28
CA LYS A 35 -0.17 -16.60 9.23
C LYS A 35 1.04 -17.18 8.51
N TYR A 36 2.21 -16.71 8.86
CA TYR A 36 3.46 -17.27 8.36
C TYR A 36 4.25 -17.91 9.52
N GLY A 37 4.31 -19.22 9.54
CA GLY A 37 4.92 -19.98 10.64
C GLY A 37 4.13 -19.79 11.96
N LEU A 38 4.72 -19.13 12.95
CA LEU A 38 4.07 -18.82 14.24
C LEU A 38 3.58 -17.37 14.31
N LEU A 39 3.81 -16.55 13.28
CA LEU A 39 3.48 -15.14 13.25
C LEU A 39 2.04 -14.95 12.76
N ALA A 40 1.11 -14.75 13.68
CA ALA A 40 -0.29 -14.52 13.35
C ALA A 40 -0.48 -13.19 12.65
N SER A 41 -1.38 -13.15 11.65
CA SER A 41 -1.73 -11.92 10.92
C SER A 41 -0.53 -11.15 10.36
N SER A 42 0.51 -11.86 9.93
CA SER A 42 1.64 -11.23 9.24
C SER A 42 1.26 -10.77 7.83
N GLY A 43 0.30 -11.46 7.22
CA GLY A 43 -0.30 -11.09 5.95
C GLY A 43 0.37 -11.66 4.71
N ALA A 44 -0.42 -11.74 3.64
CA ALA A 44 0.03 -12.20 2.33
C ALA A 44 -0.80 -11.56 1.21
N VAL A 45 -0.26 -11.60 -0.01
CA VAL A 45 -0.94 -11.20 -1.25
C VAL A 45 -0.80 -12.33 -2.27
N THR A 46 -1.89 -12.67 -2.93
CA THR A 46 -1.93 -13.66 -4.02
C THR A 46 -2.25 -12.94 -5.33
N ILE A 47 -1.42 -13.12 -6.34
CA ILE A 47 -1.70 -12.67 -7.71
C ILE A 47 -2.28 -13.84 -8.50
N ILE A 48 -3.43 -13.65 -9.09
CA ILE A 48 -4.09 -14.61 -9.98
C ILE A 48 -4.09 -14.00 -11.37
N TYR A 49 -3.33 -14.60 -12.28
CA TYR A 49 -3.21 -14.09 -13.64
C TYR A 49 -4.44 -14.38 -14.47
N GLY A 50 -4.83 -13.39 -15.28
CA GLY A 50 -5.88 -13.48 -16.26
C GLY A 50 -5.47 -14.33 -17.48
N SER A 51 -6.44 -14.72 -18.26
CA SER A 51 -6.28 -15.38 -19.56
C SER A 51 -7.55 -15.24 -20.39
N ASP A 52 -7.53 -15.61 -21.67
CA ASP A 52 -8.72 -15.64 -22.53
C ASP A 52 -9.85 -16.52 -21.96
N GLU A 53 -9.53 -17.43 -21.04
CA GLU A 53 -10.48 -18.30 -20.34
C GLU A 53 -10.94 -17.74 -18.98
N GLY A 54 -10.43 -16.55 -18.59
CA GLY A 54 -10.65 -15.90 -17.30
C GLY A 54 -9.48 -16.08 -16.33
N LEU A 55 -9.71 -15.76 -15.06
CA LEU A 55 -8.68 -15.87 -14.01
C LEU A 55 -8.24 -17.34 -13.84
N ASN A 56 -6.92 -17.56 -13.86
CA ASN A 56 -6.33 -18.89 -13.75
C ASN A 56 -5.65 -19.09 -12.39
N PRO A 57 -6.30 -19.73 -11.41
CA PRO A 57 -5.69 -19.95 -10.09
C PRO A 57 -4.49 -20.92 -10.10
N GLN A 58 -4.29 -21.69 -11.17
CA GLN A 58 -3.18 -22.64 -11.28
C GLN A 58 -1.82 -21.95 -11.53
N THR A 59 -1.84 -20.72 -12.06
CA THR A 59 -0.64 -19.90 -12.32
C THR A 59 -0.42 -18.85 -11.24
N SER A 60 -1.21 -18.85 -10.16
CA SER A 60 -1.14 -17.86 -9.11
C SER A 60 0.23 -17.83 -8.43
N LYS A 61 0.66 -16.62 -8.06
CA LYS A 61 1.87 -16.39 -7.26
C LYS A 61 1.49 -15.76 -5.93
N ARG A 62 2.14 -16.19 -4.85
CA ARG A 62 1.92 -15.65 -3.51
C ARG A 62 3.16 -14.94 -3.02
N PHE A 63 2.93 -13.81 -2.36
CA PHE A 63 3.94 -12.96 -1.77
C PHE A 63 3.63 -12.69 -0.30
N HIS A 64 4.67 -12.51 0.51
CA HIS A 64 4.65 -12.05 1.89
C HIS A 64 5.97 -11.31 2.17
N GLN A 65 6.11 -10.62 3.29
CA GLN A 65 7.28 -9.77 3.55
C GLN A 65 8.61 -10.55 3.62
N ASP A 66 8.61 -11.85 3.98
CA ASP A 66 9.81 -12.70 3.89
C ASP A 66 10.07 -13.28 2.49
N THR A 67 9.27 -12.93 1.48
CA THR A 67 9.59 -13.28 0.09
C THR A 67 10.92 -12.64 -0.29
N HIS A 68 11.81 -13.44 -0.88
CA HIS A 68 13.16 -12.98 -1.23
C HIS A 68 13.13 -11.63 -1.95
N ARG A 69 13.90 -10.66 -1.45
CA ARG A 69 14.05 -9.27 -1.92
C ARG A 69 12.87 -8.33 -1.65
N ILE A 70 11.79 -8.76 -1.05
CA ILE A 70 10.82 -7.82 -0.49
C ILE A 70 11.44 -7.20 0.76
N PRO A 71 11.50 -5.86 0.88
CA PRO A 71 12.03 -5.20 2.08
C PRO A 71 11.08 -5.36 3.25
N GLY A 72 11.62 -5.62 4.42
CA GLY A 72 10.86 -5.89 5.64
C GLY A 72 11.09 -7.31 6.11
N ARG A 73 10.25 -7.75 7.00
CA ARG A 73 10.13 -9.11 7.52
C ARG A 73 8.68 -9.34 7.91
N ASN A 74 8.23 -10.59 7.86
CA ASN A 74 6.96 -10.93 8.51
C ASN A 74 7.10 -10.74 10.02
N GLU A 75 6.26 -9.90 10.58
CA GLU A 75 6.11 -9.73 12.02
C GLU A 75 4.67 -10.03 12.42
N GLU A 76 4.43 -10.26 13.70
CA GLU A 76 3.09 -10.56 14.17
C GLU A 76 2.21 -9.31 14.10
N ASN A 77 1.05 -9.45 13.45
CA ASN A 77 0.02 -8.42 13.27
C ASN A 77 0.40 -7.27 12.33
N ASP A 78 1.40 -7.39 11.46
CA ASP A 78 1.71 -6.38 10.42
C ASP A 78 0.56 -6.18 9.44
N GLN A 79 -0.20 -7.23 9.19
CA GLN A 79 -1.34 -7.22 8.29
C GLN A 79 -0.97 -6.78 6.86
N TRP A 80 0.18 -7.22 6.34
CA TRP A 80 0.61 -6.93 4.98
C TRP A 80 -0.43 -7.41 3.97
N GLY A 81 -0.85 -6.52 3.05
CA GLY A 81 -1.97 -6.78 2.15
C GLY A 81 -3.33 -6.31 2.69
N SER A 82 -3.36 -5.47 3.75
CA SER A 82 -4.60 -4.85 4.22
C SER A 82 -5.22 -3.92 3.19
N THR A 83 -4.41 -3.24 2.41
CA THR A 83 -4.80 -2.36 1.31
C THR A 83 -3.97 -2.67 0.08
N LEU A 84 -4.60 -2.60 -1.08
CA LEU A 84 -3.97 -2.84 -2.38
C LEU A 84 -4.42 -1.77 -3.36
N ILE A 85 -3.51 -1.30 -4.20
CA ILE A 85 -3.82 -0.50 -5.37
C ILE A 85 -2.82 -0.79 -6.48
N SER A 86 -3.25 -0.70 -7.72
CA SER A 86 -2.46 -0.97 -8.92
C SER A 86 -2.38 0.24 -9.82
N GLY A 87 -1.42 0.22 -10.71
CA GLY A 87 -1.24 1.16 -11.81
C GLY A 87 0.19 1.16 -12.30
N ASP A 88 0.42 1.70 -13.47
CA ASP A 88 1.76 1.84 -14.07
C ASP A 88 2.52 3.02 -13.44
N PHE A 89 3.05 2.80 -12.22
CA PHE A 89 3.85 3.80 -11.50
C PHE A 89 5.27 3.92 -12.04
N SER A 90 5.72 2.96 -12.83
CA SER A 90 7.05 2.93 -13.43
C SER A 90 7.10 3.50 -14.85
N GLU A 91 5.93 3.76 -15.48
CA GLU A 91 5.76 4.20 -16.87
C GLU A 91 6.41 3.24 -17.89
N ASP A 92 6.37 1.94 -17.61
CA ASP A 92 6.88 0.92 -18.53
C ASP A 92 5.77 0.18 -19.32
N GLY A 93 4.51 0.54 -19.07
CA GLY A 93 3.33 -0.01 -19.72
C GLY A 93 2.81 -1.29 -19.10
N ILE A 94 3.32 -1.67 -17.91
CA ILE A 94 2.87 -2.82 -17.14
C ILE A 94 2.47 -2.33 -15.73
N ASP A 95 1.32 -2.77 -15.25
CA ASP A 95 0.85 -2.32 -13.95
C ASP A 95 1.71 -2.85 -12.80
N ASP A 96 1.99 -1.96 -11.84
CA ASP A 96 2.66 -2.24 -10.58
C ASP A 96 1.61 -2.42 -9.47
N LEU A 97 2.01 -3.00 -8.35
CA LEU A 97 1.15 -3.22 -7.20
C LEU A 97 1.74 -2.55 -5.94
N ILE A 98 0.93 -1.71 -5.30
CA ILE A 98 1.23 -1.14 -3.99
C ILE A 98 0.48 -1.95 -2.93
N VAL A 99 1.21 -2.40 -1.92
CA VAL A 99 0.69 -3.22 -0.82
C VAL A 99 0.84 -2.45 0.49
N GLY A 100 -0.27 -2.15 1.15
CA GLY A 100 -0.28 -1.49 2.45
C GLY A 100 -0.13 -2.47 3.61
N SER A 101 0.60 -2.02 4.62
CA SER A 101 0.85 -2.69 5.90
C SER A 101 0.70 -1.68 7.03
N PRO A 102 -0.53 -1.29 7.40
CA PRO A 102 -0.77 -0.19 8.34
C PRO A 102 -0.32 -0.49 9.76
N ASN A 103 -0.16 -1.75 10.11
CA ASN A 103 0.30 -2.14 11.44
C ASN A 103 1.81 -2.44 11.51
N GLU A 104 2.54 -2.29 10.41
CA GLU A 104 4.00 -2.43 10.37
C GLU A 104 4.67 -1.52 11.40
N SER A 105 5.62 -2.05 12.14
CA SER A 105 6.40 -1.29 13.10
C SER A 105 7.74 -0.86 12.50
N ILE A 106 8.06 0.43 12.53
CA ILE A 106 9.31 0.96 12.01
C ILE A 106 10.24 1.32 13.18
N GLY A 107 11.22 0.47 13.43
CA GLY A 107 12.07 0.58 14.61
C GLY A 107 11.27 0.41 15.91
N GLU A 108 11.30 1.43 16.78
CA GLU A 108 10.54 1.43 18.05
C GLU A 108 9.10 1.97 17.90
N LYS A 109 8.72 2.39 16.69
CA LYS A 109 7.41 3.01 16.43
C LYS A 109 6.41 1.92 16.03
N GLN A 110 5.65 1.45 17.01
CA GLN A 110 4.63 0.42 16.80
C GLN A 110 3.52 0.92 15.89
N GLN A 111 3.09 0.09 14.93
CA GLN A 111 1.95 0.38 14.04
C GLN A 111 2.04 1.77 13.37
N SER A 112 3.25 2.21 13.04
CA SER A 112 3.43 3.46 12.30
C SER A 112 3.01 3.30 10.83
N GLY A 113 3.09 2.09 10.30
CA GLY A 113 2.65 1.73 8.96
C GLY A 113 3.70 1.89 7.88
N SER A 114 3.49 1.19 6.79
CA SER A 114 4.31 1.25 5.58
C SER A 114 3.53 0.80 4.35
N ILE A 115 4.09 1.08 3.18
CA ILE A 115 3.69 0.46 1.91
C ILE A 115 4.88 -0.28 1.31
N THR A 116 4.57 -1.31 0.52
CA THR A 116 5.54 -2.02 -0.33
C THR A 116 5.15 -1.86 -1.78
N VAL A 117 6.08 -1.42 -2.63
CA VAL A 117 5.91 -1.35 -4.08
C VAL A 117 6.45 -2.62 -4.69
N LEU A 118 5.64 -3.33 -5.45
CA LEU A 118 5.99 -4.50 -6.25
C LEU A 118 5.81 -4.16 -7.72
N TYR A 119 6.87 -4.27 -8.52
CA TYR A 119 6.83 -3.89 -9.93
C TYR A 119 6.36 -5.03 -10.82
N GLY A 120 5.50 -4.70 -11.79
CA GLY A 120 5.11 -5.57 -12.88
C GLY A 120 6.27 -5.90 -13.81
N SER A 121 6.14 -6.94 -14.58
CA SER A 121 7.09 -7.32 -15.62
C SER A 121 6.47 -8.37 -16.55
N ILE A 122 7.05 -8.60 -17.71
CA ILE A 122 6.58 -9.64 -18.64
C ILE A 122 6.52 -11.06 -18.03
N ASP A 123 7.13 -11.28 -16.87
CA ASP A 123 7.05 -12.51 -16.09
C ASP A 123 6.03 -12.41 -14.93
N GLY A 124 5.27 -11.32 -14.88
CA GLY A 124 4.33 -10.96 -13.82
C GLY A 124 5.01 -10.19 -12.68
N ILE A 125 4.28 -10.00 -11.56
CA ILE A 125 4.80 -9.29 -10.39
C ILE A 125 6.14 -9.85 -9.95
N SER A 126 7.09 -8.92 -9.72
CA SER A 126 8.46 -9.21 -9.35
C SER A 126 8.84 -8.58 -8.01
N SER A 127 9.48 -9.36 -7.14
CA SER A 127 10.09 -8.84 -5.91
C SER A 127 11.48 -8.20 -6.12
N GLN A 128 12.02 -8.24 -7.33
CA GLN A 128 13.44 -7.91 -7.58
C GLN A 128 13.80 -6.43 -7.34
N LYS A 129 12.88 -5.52 -7.62
CA LYS A 129 13.08 -4.07 -7.45
C LYS A 129 12.17 -3.50 -6.38
N SER A 130 11.50 -4.37 -5.60
CA SER A 130 10.55 -3.93 -4.58
C SER A 130 11.18 -2.94 -3.61
N THR A 131 10.40 -1.95 -3.24
CA THR A 131 10.80 -0.91 -2.27
C THR A 131 9.77 -0.80 -1.17
N ARG A 132 10.21 -0.47 0.06
CA ARG A 132 9.34 -0.12 1.16
C ARG A 132 9.44 1.37 1.41
N ILE A 133 8.28 2.02 1.56
CA ILE A 133 8.17 3.44 1.90
C ILE A 133 7.34 3.56 3.18
N HIS A 134 7.73 4.47 4.05
CA HIS A 134 7.05 4.83 5.30
C HIS A 134 7.27 6.32 5.57
N GLN A 135 6.56 6.93 6.53
CA GLN A 135 6.63 8.37 6.78
C GLN A 135 8.05 8.90 7.02
N GLY A 136 8.93 8.12 7.65
CA GLY A 136 10.34 8.48 7.81
C GLY A 136 11.23 8.26 6.58
N SER A 137 10.67 7.93 5.41
CA SER A 137 11.44 7.77 4.17
C SER A 137 11.93 9.11 3.64
N PHE A 138 13.09 9.08 2.97
CA PHE A 138 13.69 10.30 2.42
C PHE A 138 12.74 11.02 1.46
N GLY A 139 12.48 12.30 1.73
CA GLY A 139 11.62 13.18 0.94
C GLY A 139 10.23 13.40 1.52
N ILE A 140 9.74 12.52 2.38
CA ILE A 140 8.51 12.75 3.15
C ILE A 140 8.83 13.74 4.26
N GLN A 141 8.04 14.82 4.36
CA GLN A 141 8.23 15.87 5.36
C GLN A 141 7.44 15.56 6.64
N ASP A 142 7.59 14.33 7.09
CA ASP A 142 6.91 13.81 8.27
C ASP A 142 7.80 12.78 8.97
N SER A 143 7.38 12.25 10.11
CA SER A 143 8.11 11.24 10.86
C SER A 143 7.21 10.08 11.26
N ASN A 144 7.77 8.88 11.32
CA ASN A 144 7.02 7.76 11.88
C ASN A 144 6.72 8.02 13.35
N GLU A 145 5.47 8.00 13.71
CA GLU A 145 4.99 7.98 15.08
C GLU A 145 4.29 6.66 15.39
N ALA A 146 4.09 6.39 16.65
CA ALA A 146 3.42 5.14 17.00
C ALA A 146 1.91 5.27 16.77
N PHE A 147 1.35 4.29 16.07
CA PHE A 147 -0.08 4.13 15.82
C PHE A 147 -0.66 5.04 14.73
N ASP A 148 0.15 5.68 13.87
CA ASP A 148 -0.32 6.51 12.76
C ASP A 148 -1.05 5.71 11.69
N ARG A 149 -0.65 4.44 11.53
CA ARG A 149 -1.23 3.52 10.56
C ARG A 149 -1.15 4.02 9.11
N TRP A 150 -0.04 4.63 8.75
CA TRP A 150 0.24 5.08 7.40
C TRP A 150 0.16 3.92 6.40
N GLY A 151 -0.52 4.09 5.28
CA GLY A 151 -0.82 3.00 4.35
C GLY A 151 -2.15 2.28 4.62
N SER A 152 -2.98 2.81 5.55
CA SER A 152 -4.33 2.27 5.80
C SER A 152 -5.25 2.42 4.62
N VAL A 153 -5.08 3.48 3.84
CA VAL A 153 -5.91 3.80 2.67
C VAL A 153 -5.01 4.27 1.54
N LEU A 154 -5.30 3.85 0.33
CA LEU A 154 -4.56 4.19 -0.87
C LEU A 154 -5.51 4.65 -1.97
N THR A 155 -5.12 5.66 -2.74
CA THR A 155 -5.77 6.03 -3.99
C THR A 155 -4.74 6.59 -4.96
N THR A 156 -5.10 6.64 -6.25
CA THR A 156 -4.23 7.13 -7.32
C THR A 156 -4.96 8.14 -8.19
N GLY A 157 -4.21 8.98 -8.86
CA GLY A 157 -4.72 9.96 -9.82
C GLY A 157 -3.58 10.85 -10.30
N ASP A 158 -3.82 11.64 -11.32
CA ASP A 158 -2.92 12.73 -11.73
C ASP A 158 -3.35 14.01 -11.00
N PHE A 159 -2.79 14.24 -9.80
CA PHE A 159 -3.18 15.38 -8.95
C PHE A 159 -2.38 16.64 -9.23
N ASN A 160 -1.32 16.55 -10.04
CA ASN A 160 -0.48 17.68 -10.40
C ASN A 160 -0.61 18.10 -11.89
N GLY A 161 -1.30 17.33 -12.73
CA GLY A 161 -1.55 17.60 -14.15
C GLY A 161 -0.37 17.28 -15.05
N ASP A 162 0.56 16.42 -14.62
CA ASP A 162 1.74 16.03 -15.41
C ASP A 162 1.54 14.75 -16.24
N SER A 163 0.33 14.21 -16.22
CA SER A 163 -0.08 12.97 -16.88
C SER A 163 0.58 11.70 -16.35
N LYS A 164 1.12 11.74 -15.13
CA LYS A 164 1.66 10.59 -14.43
C LYS A 164 0.75 10.20 -13.28
N LEU A 165 0.83 8.95 -12.90
CA LEU A 165 0.01 8.43 -11.81
C LEU A 165 0.66 8.76 -10.46
N ASP A 166 0.05 9.69 -9.72
CA ASP A 166 0.43 10.00 -8.34
C ASP A 166 -0.20 9.00 -7.38
N LEU A 167 0.45 8.76 -6.25
CA LEU A 167 -0.05 7.90 -5.16
C LEU A 167 -0.41 8.75 -3.94
N VAL A 168 -1.63 8.57 -3.43
CA VAL A 168 -2.06 9.18 -2.16
C VAL A 168 -2.22 8.11 -1.10
N ILE A 169 -1.66 8.36 0.07
CA ILE A 169 -1.59 7.43 1.20
C ILE A 169 -2.21 8.09 2.43
N GLY A 170 -3.19 7.44 3.03
CA GLY A 170 -3.83 7.88 4.27
C GLY A 170 -3.11 7.36 5.51
N ALA A 171 -3.03 8.24 6.53
CA ALA A 171 -2.60 7.98 7.89
C ALA A 171 -3.70 8.47 8.85
N PRO A 172 -4.78 7.71 9.05
CA PRO A 172 -5.98 8.22 9.75
C PRO A 172 -5.76 8.45 11.25
N ALA A 173 -4.71 7.90 11.81
CA ALA A 173 -4.41 8.08 13.23
C ALA A 173 -3.25 9.06 13.48
N GLU A 174 -2.74 9.72 12.43
CA GLU A 174 -1.74 10.79 12.52
C GLU A 174 -2.20 11.92 13.41
N GLY A 175 -1.27 12.48 14.18
CA GLY A 175 -1.52 13.64 15.03
C GLY A 175 -1.11 14.94 14.36
N SER A 176 -1.69 16.06 14.78
CA SER A 176 -1.27 17.40 14.38
C SER A 176 -1.06 18.28 15.61
N GLY A 177 0.17 18.69 15.83
CA GLY A 177 0.55 19.54 16.98
C GLY A 177 0.19 18.94 18.34
N THR A 178 -0.85 19.46 19.00
CA THR A 178 -1.33 18.95 20.30
C THR A 178 -2.52 18.01 20.17
N PHE A 179 -3.08 17.89 18.98
CA PHE A 179 -4.20 17.00 18.69
C PHE A 179 -3.69 15.61 18.33
N ILE A 180 -4.42 14.58 18.72
CA ILE A 180 -4.11 13.20 18.43
C ILE A 180 -5.18 12.61 17.51
N ARG A 181 -4.74 11.80 16.52
CA ARG A 181 -5.63 11.12 15.56
C ARG A 181 -6.52 12.07 14.77
N THR A 182 -5.95 13.15 14.28
CA THR A 182 -6.65 14.07 13.37
C THR A 182 -6.58 13.59 11.92
N GLY A 183 -5.58 12.76 11.62
CA GLY A 183 -5.34 12.20 10.30
C GLY A 183 -4.51 13.10 9.39
N ALA A 184 -3.82 12.45 8.45
CA ALA A 184 -3.06 13.09 7.39
C ALA A 184 -3.13 12.26 6.10
N ILE A 185 -2.80 12.91 4.99
CA ILE A 185 -2.53 12.24 3.72
C ILE A 185 -1.13 12.60 3.23
N THR A 186 -0.47 11.63 2.62
CA THR A 186 0.80 11.85 1.91
C THR A 186 0.58 11.62 0.43
N ILE A 187 0.97 12.59 -0.41
CA ILE A 187 0.93 12.49 -1.87
C ILE A 187 2.35 12.24 -2.34
N ILE A 188 2.57 11.16 -3.08
CA ILE A 188 3.84 10.86 -3.75
C ILE A 188 3.63 11.06 -5.24
N PRO A 189 4.23 12.10 -5.86
CA PRO A 189 4.10 12.36 -7.28
C PRO A 189 4.70 11.23 -8.12
N GLY A 190 4.02 10.91 -9.22
CA GLY A 190 4.52 10.00 -10.25
C GLY A 190 5.80 10.51 -10.88
N THR A 191 6.72 9.62 -11.18
CA THR A 191 7.99 9.94 -11.83
C THR A 191 8.31 8.89 -12.88
N ALA A 192 9.02 9.25 -13.95
CA ALA A 192 9.52 8.24 -14.88
C ALA A 192 10.45 7.27 -14.16
N GLY A 193 10.14 5.98 -14.15
CA GLY A 193 10.88 4.92 -13.51
C GLY A 193 10.33 4.52 -12.15
N LEU A 194 11.18 4.07 -11.23
CA LEU A 194 10.71 3.55 -9.95
C LEU A 194 10.10 4.64 -9.07
N LEU A 195 8.96 4.36 -8.45
CA LEU A 195 8.29 5.28 -7.52
C LEU A 195 9.23 5.68 -6.37
N THR A 196 9.35 6.98 -6.13
CA THR A 196 10.20 7.53 -5.07
C THR A 196 9.44 8.56 -4.25
N SER A 197 9.73 8.64 -2.96
CA SER A 197 9.12 9.63 -2.06
C SER A 197 9.82 10.99 -2.03
N ARG A 198 10.73 11.29 -2.98
CA ARG A 198 11.60 12.48 -2.93
C ARG A 198 10.86 13.82 -2.95
N GLU A 199 9.73 13.89 -3.61
CA GLU A 199 8.91 15.09 -3.77
C GLU A 199 7.54 14.92 -3.09
N ALA A 200 7.46 14.02 -2.11
CA ALA A 200 6.23 13.77 -1.39
C ALA A 200 5.78 15.00 -0.60
N ILE A 201 4.46 15.19 -0.56
CA ILE A 201 3.80 16.26 0.19
C ILE A 201 2.90 15.58 1.23
N THR A 202 3.05 15.94 2.50
CA THR A 202 2.09 15.58 3.55
C THR A 202 1.16 16.75 3.81
N ILE A 203 -0.13 16.47 3.92
CA ILE A 203 -1.18 17.44 4.23
C ILE A 203 -1.91 16.96 5.47
N HIS A 204 -1.93 17.81 6.50
CA HIS A 204 -2.73 17.62 7.70
C HIS A 204 -4.08 18.33 7.57
N GLN A 205 -5.08 17.86 8.30
CA GLN A 205 -6.43 18.42 8.22
C GLN A 205 -6.47 19.92 8.57
N ASP A 206 -5.66 20.39 9.51
CA ASP A 206 -5.58 21.78 9.95
C ASP A 206 -4.94 22.74 8.93
N GLU A 207 -4.27 22.22 7.92
CA GLU A 207 -3.71 23.01 6.82
C GLU A 207 -4.75 23.37 5.76
N ILE A 208 -5.94 22.73 5.81
CA ILE A 208 -7.03 23.00 4.87
C ILE A 208 -7.89 24.15 5.39
N PRO A 209 -7.99 25.29 4.67
CA PRO A 209 -8.69 26.49 5.16
C PRO A 209 -10.22 26.37 5.07
N LEU A 210 -10.79 25.32 5.63
CA LEU A 210 -12.24 25.05 5.57
C LEU A 210 -13.02 25.51 6.81
N ASN A 211 -12.42 26.23 7.75
CA ASN A 211 -13.00 26.61 9.04
C ASN A 211 -13.66 25.42 9.78
N LEU A 212 -13.05 24.26 9.68
CA LEU A 212 -13.49 23.06 10.39
C LEU A 212 -13.00 23.11 11.83
N ASP A 213 -13.83 22.66 12.74
CA ASP A 213 -13.47 22.49 14.14
C ASP A 213 -12.75 21.15 14.27
N ILE A 214 -11.42 21.18 14.30
CA ILE A 214 -10.60 19.97 14.41
C ILE A 214 -10.68 19.44 15.82
N SER A 215 -11.14 18.22 15.99
CA SER A 215 -11.25 17.55 17.27
C SER A 215 -10.34 16.32 17.35
N HIS A 216 -10.11 15.83 18.56
CA HIS A 216 -9.42 14.56 18.75
C HIS A 216 -10.19 13.42 18.09
N ALA A 217 -9.46 12.54 17.39
CA ALA A 217 -9.97 11.34 16.74
C ALA A 217 -10.93 11.58 15.56
N ASP A 218 -10.72 12.65 14.79
CA ASP A 218 -11.49 12.89 13.56
C ASP A 218 -11.17 11.86 12.46
N HIS A 219 -10.00 11.22 12.50
CA HIS A 219 -9.58 10.16 11.57
C HIS A 219 -9.66 10.58 10.10
N TRP A 220 -9.32 11.84 9.81
CA TRP A 220 -9.27 12.32 8.43
C TRP A 220 -8.29 11.45 7.60
N GLY A 221 -8.72 11.03 6.43
CA GLY A 221 -7.96 10.09 5.60
C GLY A 221 -8.30 8.60 5.81
N ASP A 222 -9.35 8.28 6.58
CA ASP A 222 -9.83 6.89 6.74
C ASP A 222 -10.40 6.29 5.45
N ALA A 223 -10.83 7.13 4.51
CA ALA A 223 -11.30 6.71 3.21
C ALA A 223 -10.83 7.68 2.12
N LEU A 224 -10.34 7.14 1.03
CA LEU A 224 -9.98 7.87 -0.18
C LEU A 224 -10.77 7.28 -1.35
N GLY A 225 -11.33 8.14 -2.19
CA GLY A 225 -12.07 7.71 -3.37
C GLY A 225 -11.32 8.06 -4.65
N ASN A 226 -11.38 7.20 -5.65
CA ASN A 226 -10.95 7.56 -7.00
C ASN A 226 -11.98 8.50 -7.60
N VAL A 227 -11.53 9.53 -8.27
CA VAL A 227 -12.36 10.43 -9.07
C VAL A 227 -12.12 10.03 -10.52
N ASP A 228 -13.18 9.58 -11.20
CA ASP A 228 -13.16 9.28 -12.65
C ASP A 228 -12.96 10.54 -13.47
#